data_01477357169c9fe7ea4943a38dd94c42
#
_entry.id   01477357169c9fe7ea4943a38dd94c42
#
_cell.length_a   1.000
_cell.length_b   1.000
_cell.length_c   1.000
_cell.angle_alpha   90.00
_cell.angle_beta   90.00
_cell.angle_gamma   90.00
#
_symmetry.space_group_name_H-M   'P 1'
#
loop_
_entity.id
_entity.type
_entity.pdbx_description
1 polymer ?
#
loop_
_entity_poly.entity_id
_entity_poly.type
_entity_poly.pdbx_seq_one_letter_code
_entity_poly.pdbx_strand_id
1 'polypeptide(L)'
;MKKIFSILTSFQNQINRCLVLVILTIPLLYACDGGKQRSIVILYENDVHCVLDGYARLCGLADAVSDTAWVGLTSSGDFLHGGTAGAISGGQFVVDIMKEMGYDAIGLGNHEFDFGTPHLTKLVEENGLPVVNMNLRSLHPDSLFFTPYIIKDFGGKKIAFVGVVTPESLISEAYSFFDKQGKQMLSLCEDNLVDE
;
A
#
# COMPACT_ATOMS: atom_id res chain seq x y z
N MET A 1 68.04 -11.41 -36.56
CA MET A 1 66.99 -10.37 -36.42
C MET A 1 65.58 -10.84 -36.83
N LYS A 2 65.40 -11.42 -38.04
CA LYS A 2 64.04 -11.84 -38.53
C LYS A 2 63.31 -12.84 -37.64
N LYS A 3 64.04 -13.79 -37.01
CA LYS A 3 63.46 -14.83 -36.15
C LYS A 3 62.92 -14.29 -34.81
N ILE A 4 63.58 -13.27 -34.22
CA ILE A 4 63.14 -12.61 -32.99
C ILE A 4 61.90 -11.79 -33.22
N PHE A 5 61.81 -11.11 -34.37
CA PHE A 5 60.64 -10.28 -34.75
C PHE A 5 59.41 -11.14 -34.97
N SER A 6 59.53 -12.33 -35.57
CA SER A 6 58.46 -13.29 -35.77
C SER A 6 57.90 -13.85 -34.42
N ILE A 7 58.77 -14.08 -33.45
CA ILE A 7 58.36 -14.55 -32.10
C ILE A 7 57.61 -13.47 -31.35
N LEU A 8 58.08 -12.20 -31.42
CA LEU A 8 57.45 -11.09 -30.77
C LEU A 8 56.04 -10.76 -31.35
N THR A 9 55.90 -10.84 -32.67
CA THR A 9 54.60 -10.66 -33.34
C THR A 9 53.60 -11.78 -33.04
N SER A 10 54.09 -13.03 -32.94
CA SER A 10 53.26 -14.18 -32.53
C SER A 10 52.75 -14.04 -31.09
N PHE A 11 53.64 -13.58 -30.19
CA PHE A 11 53.29 -13.39 -28.75
C PHE A 11 52.28 -12.25 -28.59
N GLN A 12 52.45 -11.14 -29.31
CA GLN A 12 51.53 -10.01 -29.33
C GLN A 12 50.16 -10.41 -29.86
N ASN A 13 50.07 -11.24 -30.89
CA ASN A 13 48.81 -11.74 -31.42
C ASN A 13 48.09 -12.68 -30.48
N GLN A 14 48.85 -13.50 -29.68
CA GLN A 14 48.25 -14.33 -28.64
C GLN A 14 47.68 -13.50 -27.49
N ILE A 15 48.41 -12.47 -27.04
CA ILE A 15 47.92 -11.55 -25.99
C ILE A 15 46.64 -10.83 -26.46
N ASN A 16 46.62 -10.32 -27.67
CA ASN A 16 45.45 -9.64 -28.23
C ASN A 16 44.25 -10.59 -28.35
N ARG A 17 44.45 -11.86 -28.74
CA ARG A 17 43.36 -12.85 -28.78
C ARG A 17 42.84 -13.21 -27.38
N CYS A 18 43.70 -13.32 -26.38
CA CYS A 18 43.26 -13.51 -24.98
C CYS A 18 42.53 -12.30 -24.45
N LEU A 19 42.97 -11.06 -24.76
CA LEU A 19 42.31 -9.83 -24.35
C LEU A 19 40.92 -9.69 -24.94
N VAL A 20 40.79 -10.02 -26.24
CA VAL A 20 39.47 -10.01 -26.93
C VAL A 20 38.53 -11.05 -26.35
N LEU A 21 39.02 -12.25 -26.02
CA LEU A 21 38.21 -13.28 -25.36
C LEU A 21 37.77 -12.85 -23.96
N VAL A 22 38.62 -12.21 -23.17
CA VAL A 22 38.26 -11.69 -21.83
C VAL A 22 37.23 -10.57 -21.93
N ILE A 23 37.38 -9.64 -22.88
CA ILE A 23 36.42 -8.55 -23.12
C ILE A 23 35.05 -9.08 -23.58
N LEU A 24 35.00 -10.16 -24.35
CA LEU A 24 33.76 -10.78 -24.80
C LEU A 24 33.08 -11.62 -23.71
N THR A 25 33.84 -12.17 -22.75
CA THR A 25 33.26 -13.00 -21.68
C THR A 25 32.77 -12.19 -20.47
N ILE A 26 33.34 -11.00 -20.21
CA ILE A 26 32.91 -10.12 -19.12
C ILE A 26 31.42 -9.77 -19.23
N PRO A 27 30.87 -9.29 -20.38
CA PRO A 27 29.45 -8.99 -20.47
C PRO A 27 28.55 -10.23 -20.38
N LEU A 28 29.05 -11.43 -20.76
CA LEU A 28 28.27 -12.67 -20.58
C LEU A 28 28.18 -13.10 -19.09
N LEU A 29 29.18 -12.78 -18.29
CA LEU A 29 29.12 -13.05 -16.82
C LEU A 29 28.17 -12.07 -16.11
N TYR A 30 28.06 -10.83 -16.59
CA TYR A 30 27.08 -9.88 -16.05
C TYR A 30 25.65 -10.11 -16.57
N ALA A 31 25.47 -10.76 -17.73
CA ALA A 31 24.14 -11.07 -18.28
C ALA A 31 23.44 -12.25 -17.57
N CYS A 32 24.14 -12.98 -16.68
CA CYS A 32 23.57 -14.08 -15.89
C CYS A 32 23.26 -13.72 -14.43
N ASP A 33 23.27 -12.45 -14.07
CA ASP A 33 22.59 -12.04 -12.84
C ASP A 33 21.08 -12.03 -13.12
N GLY A 34 20.51 -13.21 -13.16
CA GLY A 34 19.07 -13.42 -13.05
C GLY A 34 18.68 -12.93 -11.67
N GLY A 35 18.59 -11.60 -11.51
CA GLY A 35 18.15 -10.97 -10.28
C GLY A 35 16.93 -11.72 -9.79
N LYS A 36 17.05 -12.42 -8.67
CA LYS A 36 15.90 -13.11 -8.05
C LYS A 36 14.80 -12.09 -7.97
N GLN A 37 13.79 -12.24 -8.82
CA GLN A 37 12.65 -11.34 -8.83
C GLN A 37 12.00 -11.48 -7.45
N ARG A 38 12.09 -10.42 -6.63
CA ARG A 38 11.45 -10.42 -5.31
C ARG A 38 9.93 -10.54 -5.52
N SER A 39 9.30 -11.43 -4.79
CA SER A 39 7.83 -11.51 -4.74
C SER A 39 7.25 -10.25 -4.11
N ILE A 40 5.97 -10.00 -4.37
CA ILE A 40 5.20 -8.99 -3.67
C ILE A 40 4.27 -9.72 -2.71
N VAL A 41 4.28 -9.31 -1.46
CA VAL A 41 3.41 -9.84 -0.40
C VAL A 41 2.56 -8.70 0.13
N ILE A 42 1.25 -8.81 -0.01
CA ILE A 42 0.30 -7.87 0.58
C ILE A 42 -0.24 -8.52 1.86
N LEU A 43 0.06 -7.89 2.99
CA LEU A 43 -0.49 -8.25 4.28
C LEU A 43 -1.71 -7.35 4.54
N TYR A 44 -2.79 -7.93 4.96
CA TYR A 44 -4.01 -7.18 5.21
C TYR A 44 -4.66 -7.59 6.53
N GLU A 45 -5.43 -6.69 7.10
CA GLU A 45 -6.31 -6.95 8.22
C GLU A 45 -7.72 -6.43 7.92
N ASN A 46 -8.69 -6.93 8.66
CA ASN A 46 -10.10 -6.61 8.56
C ASN A 46 -10.78 -6.85 9.91
N ASP A 47 -11.74 -6.01 10.29
CA ASP A 47 -12.56 -6.17 11.51
C ASP A 47 -11.72 -6.28 12.80
N VAL A 48 -10.66 -5.52 12.93
CA VAL A 48 -9.80 -5.61 14.14
C VAL A 48 -10.39 -4.90 15.34
N HIS A 49 -11.34 -4.01 15.16
CA HIS A 49 -12.12 -3.36 16.23
C HIS A 49 -11.27 -2.88 17.41
N CYS A 50 -10.21 -2.13 17.13
CA CYS A 50 -9.27 -1.61 18.14
C CYS A 50 -8.60 -2.69 19.02
N VAL A 51 -8.51 -3.95 18.56
CA VAL A 51 -7.77 -5.01 19.24
C VAL A 51 -6.29 -4.86 18.89
N LEU A 52 -5.52 -4.24 19.78
CA LEU A 52 -4.15 -3.80 19.50
C LEU A 52 -3.12 -4.93 19.44
N ASP A 53 -3.37 -6.07 20.10
CA ASP A 53 -2.39 -7.17 20.22
C ASP A 53 -1.98 -7.79 18.88
N GLY A 54 -2.85 -7.71 17.87
CA GLY A 54 -2.59 -8.23 16.52
C GLY A 54 -1.50 -7.46 15.76
N TYR A 55 -1.40 -6.16 15.97
CA TYR A 55 -0.52 -5.28 15.22
C TYR A 55 0.97 -5.59 15.43
N ALA A 56 1.37 -5.92 16.66
CA ALA A 56 2.75 -6.32 16.94
C ALA A 56 3.16 -7.59 16.16
N ARG A 57 2.23 -8.54 15.99
CA ARG A 57 2.46 -9.75 15.20
C ARG A 57 2.49 -9.47 13.71
N LEU A 58 1.60 -8.60 13.24
CA LEU A 58 1.57 -8.18 11.84
C LEU A 58 2.86 -7.43 11.46
N CYS A 59 3.34 -6.54 12.32
CA CYS A 59 4.62 -5.84 12.18
C CYS A 59 5.79 -6.83 12.09
N GLY A 60 5.89 -7.76 13.05
CA GLY A 60 6.95 -8.79 13.05
C GLY A 60 6.89 -9.69 11.81
N LEU A 61 5.70 -9.99 11.28
CA LEU A 61 5.56 -10.72 10.02
C LEU A 61 6.03 -9.88 8.83
N ALA A 62 5.65 -8.60 8.77
CA ALA A 62 6.10 -7.69 7.73
C ALA A 62 7.62 -7.59 7.68
N ASP A 63 8.26 -7.42 8.85
CA ASP A 63 9.71 -7.38 8.98
C ASP A 63 10.36 -8.68 8.49
N ALA A 64 9.86 -9.83 8.94
CA ALA A 64 10.42 -11.14 8.58
C ALA A 64 10.34 -11.44 7.07
N VAL A 65 9.33 -10.91 6.38
CA VAL A 65 9.12 -11.11 4.94
C VAL A 65 9.88 -10.09 4.11
N SER A 66 10.14 -8.90 4.66
CA SER A 66 10.75 -7.75 3.96
C SER A 66 12.14 -8.03 3.39
N ASP A 67 12.90 -8.97 3.94
CA ASP A 67 14.22 -9.36 3.42
C ASP A 67 14.13 -10.05 2.05
N THR A 68 13.03 -10.74 1.76
CA THR A 68 12.87 -11.61 0.59
C THR A 68 11.78 -11.13 -0.38
N ALA A 69 10.87 -10.27 0.06
CA ALA A 69 9.76 -9.76 -0.73
C ALA A 69 9.60 -8.24 -0.61
N TRP A 70 8.85 -7.66 -1.53
CA TRP A 70 8.27 -6.34 -1.37
C TRP A 70 6.99 -6.51 -0.53
N VAL A 71 6.86 -5.77 0.56
CA VAL A 71 5.73 -5.91 1.47
C VAL A 71 4.83 -4.68 1.35
N GLY A 72 3.52 -4.91 1.18
CA GLY A 72 2.49 -3.89 1.32
C GLY A 72 1.60 -4.20 2.51
N LEU A 73 1.16 -3.17 3.22
CA LEU A 73 0.24 -3.25 4.35
C LEU A 73 -1.08 -2.55 4.02
N THR A 74 -2.21 -3.24 4.21
CA THR A 74 -3.53 -2.67 3.95
C THR A 74 -4.53 -3.04 5.03
N SER A 75 -5.57 -2.18 5.18
CA SER A 75 -6.75 -2.45 5.99
C SER A 75 -7.99 -2.46 5.11
N SER A 76 -8.91 -3.37 5.39
CA SER A 76 -10.23 -3.39 4.73
C SER A 76 -11.31 -2.65 5.53
N GLY A 77 -10.95 -2.05 6.67
CA GLY A 77 -11.85 -1.27 7.52
C GLY A 77 -12.23 -1.96 8.83
N ASP A 78 -13.13 -1.33 9.56
CA ASP A 78 -13.62 -1.71 10.89
C ASP A 78 -12.47 -1.79 11.93
N PHE A 79 -11.62 -0.77 11.93
CA PHE A 79 -10.49 -0.67 12.86
C PHE A 79 -10.70 0.34 14.00
N LEU A 80 -11.53 1.41 13.79
CA LEU A 80 -11.62 2.54 14.73
C LEU A 80 -12.37 2.23 16.02
N HIS A 81 -13.49 1.52 15.94
CA HIS A 81 -14.39 1.29 17.05
C HIS A 81 -14.27 -0.15 17.57
N GLY A 82 -14.20 -0.28 18.89
CA GLY A 82 -14.21 -1.57 19.59
C GLY A 82 -13.42 -1.54 20.89
N GLY A 83 -13.83 -2.36 21.81
CA GLY A 83 -13.19 -2.52 23.12
C GLY A 83 -13.00 -1.23 23.90
N THR A 84 -12.28 -1.32 25.01
CA THR A 84 -11.98 -0.16 25.87
C THR A 84 -11.05 0.85 25.17
N ALA A 85 -10.10 0.36 24.39
CA ALA A 85 -9.12 1.20 23.69
C ALA A 85 -9.81 2.12 22.67
N GLY A 86 -10.71 1.58 21.85
CA GLY A 86 -11.48 2.35 20.89
C GLY A 86 -12.41 3.36 21.55
N ALA A 87 -13.15 2.93 22.58
CA ALA A 87 -14.09 3.80 23.28
C ALA A 87 -13.40 4.99 23.99
N ILE A 88 -12.22 4.79 24.59
CA ILE A 88 -11.49 5.86 25.28
C ILE A 88 -10.80 6.81 24.30
N SER A 89 -10.18 6.27 23.24
CA SER A 89 -9.36 7.07 22.31
C SER A 89 -10.12 7.60 21.10
N GLY A 90 -11.36 7.14 20.88
CA GLY A 90 -12.07 7.42 19.61
C GLY A 90 -11.31 6.89 18.39
N GLY A 91 -10.56 5.78 18.56
CA GLY A 91 -9.75 5.19 17.51
C GLY A 91 -8.32 5.75 17.38
N GLN A 92 -7.94 6.81 18.12
CA GLN A 92 -6.61 7.42 17.96
C GLN A 92 -5.47 6.43 18.21
N PHE A 93 -5.60 5.52 19.19
CA PHE A 93 -4.53 4.57 19.49
C PHE A 93 -4.23 3.62 18.33
N VAL A 94 -5.25 3.11 17.65
CA VAL A 94 -5.05 2.25 16.47
C VAL A 94 -4.49 3.05 15.32
N VAL A 95 -4.96 4.29 15.11
CA VAL A 95 -4.47 5.19 14.08
C VAL A 95 -2.98 5.49 14.26
N ASP A 96 -2.53 5.76 15.48
CA ASP A 96 -1.11 5.97 15.78
C ASP A 96 -0.27 4.74 15.40
N ILE A 97 -0.75 3.54 15.71
CA ILE A 97 -0.07 2.29 15.36
C ILE A 97 -0.03 2.10 13.83
N MET A 98 -1.15 2.28 13.13
CA MET A 98 -1.23 2.13 11.68
C MET A 98 -0.30 3.12 10.96
N LYS A 99 -0.21 4.35 11.47
CA LYS A 99 0.70 5.38 10.97
C LYS A 99 2.16 4.96 11.14
N GLU A 100 2.57 4.50 12.32
CA GLU A 100 3.94 4.02 12.59
C GLU A 100 4.29 2.78 11.76
N MET A 101 3.33 1.89 11.52
CA MET A 101 3.52 0.71 10.67
C MET A 101 3.60 1.06 9.18
N GLY A 102 3.16 2.26 8.75
CA GLY A 102 3.25 2.71 7.37
C GLY A 102 2.31 1.97 6.42
N TYR A 103 1.03 1.90 6.74
CA TYR A 103 0.02 1.33 5.85
C TYR A 103 0.04 1.99 4.47
N ASP A 104 -0.10 1.19 3.41
CA ASP A 104 -0.08 1.65 2.02
C ASP A 104 -1.43 2.12 1.53
N ALA A 105 -2.50 1.50 2.01
CA ALA A 105 -3.88 1.88 1.74
C ALA A 105 -4.81 1.37 2.84
N ILE A 106 -5.84 2.15 3.14
CA ILE A 106 -6.82 1.87 4.18
C ILE A 106 -8.22 2.02 3.57
N GLY A 107 -8.98 0.93 3.51
CA GLY A 107 -10.41 0.93 3.22
C GLY A 107 -11.23 1.35 4.44
N LEU A 108 -12.51 1.61 4.23
CA LEU A 108 -13.47 1.93 5.28
C LEU A 108 -14.51 0.83 5.38
N GLY A 109 -14.82 0.41 6.61
CA GLY A 109 -16.02 -0.34 6.93
C GLY A 109 -17.13 0.58 7.46
N ASN A 110 -18.16 0.03 8.08
CA ASN A 110 -19.21 0.84 8.67
C ASN A 110 -18.78 1.45 10.02
N HIS A 111 -17.97 0.76 10.81
CA HIS A 111 -17.56 1.21 12.14
C HIS A 111 -16.57 2.38 12.14
N GLU A 112 -16.04 2.78 11.00
CA GLU A 112 -15.31 4.05 10.89
C GLU A 112 -16.20 5.26 11.09
N PHE A 113 -17.51 5.10 10.90
CA PHE A 113 -18.50 6.17 11.06
C PHE A 113 -19.13 6.25 12.46
N ASP A 114 -18.82 5.34 13.37
CA ASP A 114 -19.40 5.26 14.72
C ASP A 114 -19.23 6.53 15.56
N PHE A 115 -18.12 7.24 15.38
CA PHE A 115 -17.89 8.53 16.04
C PHE A 115 -18.32 9.73 15.20
N GLY A 116 -19.00 9.49 14.08
CA GLY A 116 -19.47 10.49 13.13
C GLY A 116 -18.41 10.87 12.08
N THR A 117 -18.89 11.25 10.90
CA THR A 117 -18.04 11.66 9.78
C THR A 117 -17.03 12.76 10.10
N PRO A 118 -17.37 13.81 10.89
CA PRO A 118 -16.40 14.85 11.25
C PRO A 118 -15.21 14.31 12.05
N HIS A 119 -15.45 13.31 12.92
CA HIS A 119 -14.37 12.66 13.67
C HIS A 119 -13.48 11.84 12.76
N LEU A 120 -14.06 11.02 11.89
CA LEU A 120 -13.31 10.24 10.89
C LEU A 120 -12.45 11.16 10.03
N THR A 121 -13.02 12.23 9.46
CA THR A 121 -12.28 13.18 8.63
C THR A 121 -11.09 13.79 9.37
N LYS A 122 -11.31 14.21 10.61
CA LYS A 122 -10.25 14.75 11.46
C LYS A 122 -9.12 13.74 11.69
N LEU A 123 -9.44 12.50 12.04
CA LEU A 123 -8.43 11.45 12.25
C LEU A 123 -7.61 11.19 10.97
N VAL A 124 -8.28 11.11 9.82
CA VAL A 124 -7.62 10.87 8.53
C VAL A 124 -6.68 12.03 8.17
N GLU A 125 -7.16 13.26 8.24
CA GLU A 125 -6.40 14.45 7.85
C GLU A 125 -5.23 14.75 8.80
N GLU A 126 -5.45 14.75 10.12
CA GLU A 126 -4.42 15.08 11.11
C GLU A 126 -3.30 14.03 11.15
N ASN A 127 -3.61 12.79 10.82
CA ASN A 127 -2.62 11.71 10.82
C ASN A 127 -2.07 11.37 9.43
N GLY A 128 -2.63 11.95 8.36
CA GLY A 128 -2.22 11.68 7.00
C GLY A 128 -2.42 10.22 6.60
N LEU A 129 -3.53 9.61 7.03
CA LEU A 129 -3.83 8.22 6.72
C LEU A 129 -4.12 8.03 5.23
N PRO A 130 -3.60 6.99 4.59
CA PRO A 130 -3.81 6.72 3.18
C PRO A 130 -5.18 6.06 2.92
N VAL A 131 -6.25 6.73 3.34
CA VAL A 131 -7.62 6.23 3.15
C VAL A 131 -8.01 6.32 1.68
N VAL A 132 -8.60 5.24 1.17
CA VAL A 132 -9.14 5.13 -0.18
C VAL A 132 -10.62 4.77 -0.13
N ASN A 133 -11.43 5.51 -0.88
CA ASN A 133 -12.84 5.19 -1.07
C ASN A 133 -13.40 5.82 -2.35
N MET A 134 -13.92 5.01 -3.26
CA MET A 134 -14.39 5.47 -4.56
C MET A 134 -15.92 5.67 -4.64
N ASN A 135 -16.67 5.20 -3.65
CA ASN A 135 -18.14 5.27 -3.69
C ASN A 135 -18.79 6.21 -2.68
N LEU A 136 -18.02 6.78 -1.73
CA LEU A 136 -18.52 7.76 -0.79
C LEU A 136 -18.41 9.16 -1.39
N ARG A 137 -19.53 9.86 -1.48
CA ARG A 137 -19.61 11.22 -2.04
C ARG A 137 -20.13 12.21 -1.02
N SER A 138 -19.52 13.39 -0.99
CA SER A 138 -20.10 14.58 -0.39
C SER A 138 -21.16 15.13 -1.33
N LEU A 139 -22.32 15.47 -0.79
CA LEU A 139 -23.39 16.12 -1.57
C LEU A 139 -23.27 17.66 -1.59
N HIS A 140 -22.39 18.22 -0.74
CA HIS A 140 -22.24 19.67 -0.61
C HIS A 140 -20.78 20.05 -0.28
N PRO A 141 -19.88 20.28 -1.26
CA PRO A 141 -20.07 20.15 -2.71
C PRO A 141 -20.17 18.69 -3.18
N ASP A 142 -20.77 18.46 -4.35
CA ASP A 142 -20.81 17.12 -4.95
C ASP A 142 -19.40 16.72 -5.45
N SER A 143 -18.80 15.81 -4.72
CA SER A 143 -17.44 15.32 -5.01
C SER A 143 -17.16 14.00 -4.27
N LEU A 144 -16.18 13.25 -4.71
CA LEU A 144 -15.66 12.13 -3.92
C LEU A 144 -15.20 12.66 -2.56
N PHE A 145 -15.52 11.90 -1.50
CA PHE A 145 -15.21 12.32 -0.14
C PHE A 145 -13.76 12.01 0.24
N PHE A 146 -13.23 10.88 -0.27
CA PHE A 146 -11.82 10.47 -0.14
C PHE A 146 -11.19 10.21 -1.51
N THR A 147 -9.88 10.02 -1.53
CA THR A 147 -9.15 9.57 -2.73
C THR A 147 -9.68 8.22 -3.19
N PRO A 148 -10.06 8.05 -4.46
CA PRO A 148 -10.69 6.81 -4.94
C PRO A 148 -9.72 5.62 -4.93
N TYR A 149 -8.45 5.85 -5.18
CA TYR A 149 -7.41 4.82 -5.20
C TYR A 149 -6.03 5.39 -4.90
N ILE A 150 -5.12 4.51 -4.49
CA ILE A 150 -3.69 4.81 -4.33
C ILE A 150 -2.90 3.80 -5.16
N ILE A 151 -1.90 4.28 -5.90
CA ILE A 151 -0.97 3.42 -6.65
C ILE A 151 0.37 3.39 -5.93
N LYS A 152 0.84 2.18 -5.58
CA LYS A 152 2.15 1.93 -4.97
C LYS A 152 3.05 1.17 -5.93
N ASP A 153 4.34 1.49 -5.88
CA ASP A 153 5.36 0.80 -6.67
C ASP A 153 6.11 -0.21 -5.78
N PHE A 154 6.08 -1.46 -6.19
CA PHE A 154 6.78 -2.57 -5.54
C PHE A 154 7.89 -3.09 -6.48
N GLY A 155 9.02 -2.39 -6.49
CA GLY A 155 10.16 -2.78 -7.30
C GLY A 155 9.90 -2.72 -8.81
N GLY A 156 9.24 -1.67 -9.27
CA GLY A 156 8.88 -1.42 -10.67
C GLY A 156 7.53 -2.02 -11.09
N LYS A 157 6.82 -2.71 -10.18
CA LYS A 157 5.44 -3.18 -10.40
C LYS A 157 4.46 -2.30 -9.65
N LYS A 158 3.55 -1.69 -10.37
CA LYS A 158 2.52 -0.81 -9.80
C LYS A 158 1.28 -1.61 -9.42
N ILE A 159 0.81 -1.43 -8.17
CA ILE A 159 -0.43 -2.01 -7.65
C ILE A 159 -1.34 -0.84 -7.28
N ALA A 160 -2.57 -0.86 -7.77
CA ALA A 160 -3.62 0.05 -7.37
C ALA A 160 -4.44 -0.57 -6.23
N PHE A 161 -4.61 0.18 -5.15
CA PHE A 161 -5.50 -0.13 -4.05
C PHE A 161 -6.73 0.74 -4.18
N VAL A 162 -7.90 0.11 -4.21
CA VAL A 162 -9.21 0.77 -4.36
C VAL A 162 -10.05 0.41 -3.15
N GLY A 163 -10.78 1.36 -2.58
CA GLY A 163 -11.67 1.14 -1.45
C GLY A 163 -13.12 1.37 -1.81
N VAL A 164 -14.00 0.56 -1.25
CA VAL A 164 -15.46 0.74 -1.28
C VAL A 164 -16.03 0.46 0.10
N VAL A 165 -17.06 1.19 0.47
CA VAL A 165 -17.83 0.92 1.69
C VAL A 165 -19.20 0.35 1.29
N THR A 166 -19.73 -0.57 2.11
CA THR A 166 -20.99 -1.25 1.78
C THR A 166 -22.19 -0.31 1.91
N PRO A 167 -23.24 -0.47 1.07
CA PRO A 167 -24.46 0.34 1.16
C PRO A 167 -25.18 0.23 2.50
N GLU A 168 -25.04 -0.88 3.20
CA GLU A 168 -25.60 -1.11 4.53
C GLU A 168 -25.14 -0.07 5.54
N SER A 169 -23.97 0.54 5.34
CA SER A 169 -23.44 1.61 6.19
C SER A 169 -24.36 2.86 6.21
N LEU A 170 -25.11 3.13 5.12
CA LEU A 170 -26.12 4.18 5.10
C LEU A 170 -27.28 3.92 6.08
N ILE A 171 -27.52 2.67 6.42
CA ILE A 171 -28.60 2.25 7.34
C ILE A 171 -28.07 2.17 8.76
N SER A 172 -26.96 1.45 8.97
CA SER A 172 -26.39 1.21 10.29
C SER A 172 -25.86 2.51 10.92
N GLU A 173 -25.23 3.37 10.11
CA GLU A 173 -24.57 4.61 10.56
C GLU A 173 -25.26 5.87 10.01
N ALA A 174 -26.58 5.82 9.84
CA ALA A 174 -27.37 6.89 9.23
C ALA A 174 -27.11 8.28 9.85
N TYR A 175 -26.92 8.34 11.18
CA TYR A 175 -26.61 9.60 11.88
C TYR A 175 -25.31 10.28 11.40
N SER A 176 -24.38 9.54 10.84
CA SER A 176 -23.12 10.07 10.30
C SER A 176 -23.25 10.60 8.88
N PHE A 177 -24.31 10.23 8.17
CA PHE A 177 -24.58 10.64 6.79
C PHE A 177 -25.55 11.82 6.67
N PHE A 178 -26.16 12.22 7.78
CA PHE A 178 -27.11 13.33 7.85
C PHE A 178 -26.66 14.39 8.85
N ASP A 179 -26.99 15.65 8.58
CA ASP A 179 -26.75 16.74 9.53
C ASP A 179 -27.81 16.74 10.66
N LYS A 180 -27.62 17.64 11.65
CA LYS A 180 -28.52 17.76 12.82
C LYS A 180 -29.94 18.17 12.42
N GLN A 181 -30.16 18.67 11.21
CA GLN A 181 -31.44 19.07 10.66
C GLN A 181 -32.06 17.94 9.82
N GLY A 182 -31.42 16.80 9.72
CA GLY A 182 -31.87 15.66 8.92
C GLY A 182 -31.64 15.81 7.42
N LYS A 183 -30.77 16.75 7.01
CA LYS A 183 -30.36 16.90 5.62
C LYS A 183 -29.24 15.92 5.32
N GLN A 184 -29.37 15.13 4.25
CA GLN A 184 -28.34 14.21 3.81
C GLN A 184 -27.10 15.00 3.33
N MET A 185 -25.94 14.65 3.88
CA MET A 185 -24.66 15.28 3.58
C MET A 185 -23.75 14.38 2.75
N LEU A 186 -23.87 13.07 2.93
CA LEU A 186 -23.11 12.07 2.21
C LEU A 186 -24.03 11.07 1.53
N SER A 187 -23.59 10.50 0.43
CA SER A 187 -24.25 9.39 -0.26
C SER A 187 -23.23 8.32 -0.67
N LEU A 188 -23.71 7.14 -0.98
CA LEU A 188 -22.92 6.08 -1.62
C LEU A 188 -23.39 5.93 -3.06
N CYS A 189 -22.44 5.88 -3.99
CA CYS A 189 -22.73 5.48 -5.36
C CYS A 189 -22.84 3.97 -5.40
N GLU A 190 -24.00 3.46 -5.78
CA GLU A 190 -24.25 2.02 -5.97
C GLU A 190 -24.15 1.64 -7.44
N ASP A 191 -24.37 2.60 -8.34
CA ASP A 191 -24.40 2.39 -9.78
C ASP A 191 -23.02 2.58 -10.40
N ASN A 192 -22.58 1.60 -11.20
CA ASN A 192 -21.43 1.67 -12.10
C ASN A 192 -20.05 1.80 -11.43
N LEU A 193 -19.81 1.15 -10.29
CA LEU A 193 -18.45 1.07 -9.69
C LEU A 193 -17.39 0.47 -10.63
N VAL A 194 -17.81 -0.19 -11.72
CA VAL A 194 -16.92 -0.83 -12.71
C VAL A 194 -16.70 0.06 -13.93
N ASP A 195 -17.53 1.06 -14.16
CA ASP A 195 -17.49 1.92 -15.36
C ASP A 195 -16.77 3.27 -15.12
N GLU A 196 -16.34 3.57 -13.87
CA GLU A 196 -15.51 4.70 -13.48
C GLU A 196 -14.05 4.27 -13.21
#